data_b4515044fb3b6d159f75390141f60164
#
_entry.id   b4515044fb3b6d159f75390141f60164
#
_cell.length_a   1.000
_cell.length_b   1.000
_cell.length_c   1.000
_cell.angle_alpha   90.00
_cell.angle_beta   90.00
_cell.angle_gamma   90.00
#
_symmetry.space_group_name_H-M   'P 1'
#
loop_
_entity.id
_entity.type
_entity.pdbx_description
1 polymer ?
#
loop_
_entity_poly.entity_id
_entity_poly.type
_entity_poly.pdbx_seq_one_letter_code
_entity_poly.pdbx_strand_id
1 'polypeptide(L)'
;TAIGNDSLQANTTGNYNTAIAAHSLEANTTGYSNTAIGTYALKENTTGYRNTAMGIDSLQENTTGFNNTATGVFSLEENTTGNNNTAIGVFALEENTTGYQNTATGAFSLEANTTGYWNTANGYQSLMDNTTGTYNTAVGHSSLKSNTTGYENTATGVYALYENTTGYQNTAIGDGALWKNTTGANNTAIGDDSLKVN
;
A
#
# COMPACT_ATOMS: atom_id res chain seq x y z
N THR A 1 9.07 11.96 22.15
CA THR A 1 9.61 13.25 21.66
C THR A 1 8.57 13.92 20.79
N ALA A 2 8.27 15.20 21.03
CA ALA A 2 7.32 15.99 20.24
C ALA A 2 8.01 17.31 19.82
N ILE A 3 8.01 17.60 18.52
CA ILE A 3 8.58 18.84 17.94
C ILE A 3 7.63 19.35 16.85
N GLY A 4 6.95 20.45 17.08
CA GLY A 4 6.00 21.05 16.14
C GLY A 4 4.71 21.48 16.82
N ASN A 5 3.93 22.33 16.13
CA ASN A 5 2.64 22.77 16.64
C ASN A 5 1.70 21.58 16.74
N ASP A 6 1.02 21.43 17.88
CA ASP A 6 0.03 20.37 18.19
C ASP A 6 0.54 18.91 18.01
N SER A 7 1.88 18.72 17.93
CA SER A 7 2.45 17.37 17.89
C SER A 7 2.23 16.62 19.21
N LEU A 8 1.68 15.37 19.18
CA LEU A 8 1.30 14.56 20.35
C LEU A 8 0.37 15.28 21.33
N GLN A 9 -0.49 16.19 20.85
CA GLN A 9 -1.32 17.04 21.69
C GLN A 9 -2.24 16.26 22.64
N ALA A 10 -2.91 15.22 22.13
CA ALA A 10 -3.88 14.43 22.91
C ALA A 10 -3.26 13.25 23.67
N ASN A 11 -1.92 13.11 23.70
CA ASN A 11 -1.27 11.92 24.27
C ASN A 11 -1.46 11.84 25.79
N THR A 12 -2.06 10.75 26.27
CA THR A 12 -2.32 10.53 27.69
C THR A 12 -1.36 9.53 28.32
N THR A 13 -1.35 8.29 27.86
CA THR A 13 -0.52 7.20 28.41
C THR A 13 0.39 6.55 27.36
N GLY A 14 0.26 6.96 26.08
CA GLY A 14 1.11 6.46 25.01
C GLY A 14 2.59 6.74 25.27
N ASN A 15 3.44 5.75 25.03
CA ASN A 15 4.87 5.84 25.33
C ASN A 15 5.73 5.47 24.12
N TYR A 16 7.02 5.83 24.16
CA TYR A 16 7.98 5.58 23.06
C TYR A 16 7.59 6.19 21.71
N ASN A 17 6.77 7.25 21.68
CA ASN A 17 6.37 7.93 20.46
C ASN A 17 7.36 9.05 20.09
N THR A 18 7.60 9.20 18.79
CA THR A 18 8.35 10.33 18.21
C THR A 18 7.45 11.02 17.19
N ALA A 19 7.21 12.31 17.38
CA ALA A 19 6.40 13.15 16.48
C ALA A 19 7.20 14.41 16.10
N ILE A 20 7.45 14.61 14.83
CA ILE A 20 8.21 15.77 14.32
C ILE A 20 7.44 16.40 13.15
N ALA A 21 7.06 17.61 13.27
CA ALA A 21 6.31 18.55 12.43
C ALA A 21 4.91 18.81 12.97
N ALA A 22 4.22 19.81 12.40
CA ALA A 22 2.91 20.23 12.82
C ALA A 22 1.88 19.08 12.70
N HIS A 23 1.03 18.94 13.73
CA HIS A 23 -0.07 17.97 13.80
C HIS A 23 0.33 16.50 13.69
N SER A 24 1.62 16.17 13.83
CA SER A 24 2.06 14.77 13.82
C SER A 24 1.62 14.06 15.10
N LEU A 25 0.96 12.87 14.98
CA LEU A 25 0.37 12.12 16.11
C LEU A 25 -0.56 12.96 17.00
N GLU A 26 -1.25 13.95 16.43
CA GLU A 26 -2.08 14.90 17.19
C GLU A 26 -3.12 14.20 18.09
N ALA A 27 -3.89 13.27 17.52
CA ALA A 27 -4.99 12.57 18.21
C ALA A 27 -4.53 11.35 19.03
N ASN A 28 -3.23 11.06 19.12
CA ASN A 28 -2.74 9.86 19.82
C ASN A 28 -3.09 9.91 21.30
N THR A 29 -3.77 8.88 21.80
CA THR A 29 -4.13 8.80 23.23
C THR A 29 -3.28 7.79 23.99
N THR A 30 -3.34 6.52 23.58
CA THR A 30 -2.66 5.40 24.24
C THR A 30 -1.72 4.64 23.30
N GLY A 31 -1.70 4.97 22.02
CA GLY A 31 -0.80 4.38 21.03
C GLY A 31 0.67 4.52 21.44
N TYR A 32 1.48 3.51 21.15
CA TYR A 32 2.87 3.44 21.60
C TYR A 32 3.84 3.01 20.50
N SER A 33 5.11 3.37 20.66
CA SER A 33 6.18 3.02 19.73
C SER A 33 5.90 3.48 18.28
N ASN A 34 5.24 4.61 18.11
CA ASN A 34 5.01 5.19 16.79
C ASN A 34 6.08 6.24 16.47
N THR A 35 6.46 6.32 15.20
CA THR A 35 7.34 7.37 14.65
C THR A 35 6.59 8.10 13.56
N ALA A 36 6.35 9.39 13.73
CA ALA A 36 5.69 10.26 12.77
C ALA A 36 6.59 11.46 12.45
N ILE A 37 7.00 11.58 11.20
CA ILE A 37 7.86 12.68 10.71
C ILE A 37 7.23 13.28 9.46
N GLY A 38 6.60 14.41 9.59
CA GLY A 38 5.87 15.10 8.52
C GLY A 38 4.60 15.75 9.03
N THR A 39 4.17 16.82 8.39
CA THR A 39 2.91 17.47 8.70
C THR A 39 1.77 16.49 8.51
N TYR A 40 0.89 16.39 9.50
CA TYR A 40 -0.24 15.44 9.60
C TYR A 40 0.13 13.94 9.58
N ALA A 41 1.40 13.57 9.66
CA ALA A 41 1.78 12.16 9.75
C ALA A 41 1.16 11.50 10.99
N LEU A 42 0.41 10.37 10.81
CA LEU A 42 -0.33 9.66 11.87
C LEU A 42 -1.27 10.57 12.68
N LYS A 43 -1.85 11.60 12.07
CA LYS A 43 -2.63 12.62 12.77
C LYS A 43 -3.77 12.02 13.59
N GLU A 44 -4.59 11.15 12.99
CA GLU A 44 -5.80 10.58 13.62
C GLU A 44 -5.52 9.30 14.45
N ASN A 45 -4.26 8.91 14.61
CA ASN A 45 -3.91 7.71 15.37
C ASN A 45 -4.36 7.84 16.83
N THR A 46 -5.23 6.95 17.29
CA THR A 46 -5.69 6.96 18.69
C THR A 46 -4.97 5.92 19.54
N THR A 47 -5.05 4.66 19.16
CA THR A 47 -4.50 3.52 19.90
C THR A 47 -3.54 2.66 19.09
N GLY A 48 -3.37 2.96 17.78
CA GLY A 48 -2.44 2.26 16.90
C GLY A 48 -1.00 2.30 17.42
N TYR A 49 -0.24 1.26 17.16
CA TYR A 49 1.10 1.10 17.73
C TYR A 49 2.12 0.54 16.73
N ARG A 50 3.39 0.83 16.97
CA ARG A 50 4.52 0.39 16.12
C ARG A 50 4.36 0.79 14.65
N ASN A 51 3.79 1.95 14.41
CA ASN A 51 3.71 2.50 13.08
C ASN A 51 4.87 3.45 12.81
N THR A 52 5.36 3.46 11.58
CA THR A 52 6.35 4.43 11.09
C THR A 52 5.73 5.19 9.92
N ALA A 53 5.60 6.50 10.04
CA ALA A 53 5.09 7.40 9.02
C ALA A 53 6.10 8.50 8.75
N MET A 54 6.60 8.58 7.52
CA MET A 54 7.56 9.62 7.08
C MET A 54 7.10 10.26 5.78
N GLY A 55 6.55 11.45 5.84
CA GLY A 55 6.00 12.21 4.73
C GLY A 55 4.79 13.02 5.15
N ILE A 56 4.42 14.01 4.35
CA ILE A 56 3.19 14.76 4.55
C ILE A 56 2.02 13.81 4.37
N ASP A 57 1.03 13.85 5.26
CA ASP A 57 -0.20 13.04 5.27
C ASP A 57 0.03 11.51 5.24
N SER A 58 1.26 11.05 5.57
CA SER A 58 1.53 9.61 5.66
C SER A 58 0.79 8.98 6.85
N LEU A 59 0.01 7.89 6.60
CA LEU A 59 -0.85 7.24 7.61
C LEU A 59 -1.79 8.21 8.34
N GLN A 60 -2.25 9.28 7.68
CA GLN A 60 -3.00 10.36 8.33
C GLN A 60 -4.23 9.83 9.08
N GLU A 61 -5.06 9.01 8.44
CA GLU A 61 -6.34 8.53 8.98
C GLU A 61 -6.23 7.26 9.83
N ASN A 62 -5.02 6.77 10.08
CA ASN A 62 -4.85 5.57 10.91
C ASN A 62 -5.43 5.78 12.31
N THR A 63 -6.36 4.94 12.73
CA THR A 63 -6.94 5.02 14.08
C THR A 63 -6.38 3.96 15.02
N THR A 64 -6.49 2.69 14.64
CA THR A 64 -6.08 1.55 15.46
C THR A 64 -5.11 0.60 14.76
N GLY A 65 -4.82 0.84 13.48
CA GLY A 65 -3.87 0.03 12.69
C GLY A 65 -2.48 -0.02 13.34
N PHE A 66 -1.78 -1.13 13.18
CA PHE A 66 -0.49 -1.37 13.84
C PHE A 66 0.54 -2.03 12.92
N ASN A 67 1.82 -1.88 13.26
CA ASN A 67 2.94 -2.44 12.48
C ASN A 67 2.95 -1.97 11.01
N ASN A 68 2.49 -0.78 10.71
CA ASN A 68 2.53 -0.23 9.36
C ASN A 68 3.80 0.62 9.17
N THR A 69 4.35 0.59 7.97
CA THR A 69 5.44 1.47 7.54
C THR A 69 5.00 2.23 6.31
N ALA A 70 4.94 3.54 6.40
CA ALA A 70 4.59 4.46 5.32
C ALA A 70 5.72 5.49 5.13
N THR A 71 6.29 5.53 3.94
CA THR A 71 7.35 6.49 3.59
C THR A 71 7.05 7.12 2.23
N GLY A 72 6.66 8.36 2.23
CA GLY A 72 6.23 9.13 1.04
C GLY A 72 5.03 10.01 1.37
N VAL A 73 4.82 11.01 0.53
CA VAL A 73 3.64 11.88 0.63
C VAL A 73 2.40 11.05 0.29
N PHE A 74 1.34 11.12 1.11
CA PHE A 74 0.08 10.38 1.00
C PHE A 74 0.22 8.84 1.03
N SER A 75 1.36 8.32 1.51
CA SER A 75 1.50 6.87 1.64
C SER A 75 0.62 6.32 2.78
N LEU A 76 -0.23 5.30 2.49
CA LEU A 76 -1.22 4.74 3.43
C LEU A 76 -2.14 5.80 4.05
N GLU A 77 -2.45 6.89 3.33
CA GLU A 77 -3.19 8.03 3.89
C GLU A 77 -4.51 7.60 4.55
N GLU A 78 -5.37 6.87 3.82
CA GLU A 78 -6.71 6.49 4.26
C GLU A 78 -6.75 5.22 5.14
N ASN A 79 -5.60 4.67 5.54
CA ASN A 79 -5.57 3.46 6.37
C ASN A 79 -6.22 3.72 7.72
N THR A 80 -7.31 3.02 8.03
CA THR A 80 -8.00 3.17 9.33
C THR A 80 -7.58 2.09 10.33
N THR A 81 -7.74 0.83 9.97
CA THR A 81 -7.48 -0.33 10.86
C THR A 81 -6.54 -1.37 10.26
N GLY A 82 -6.14 -1.19 8.99
CA GLY A 82 -5.21 -2.08 8.30
C GLY A 82 -3.88 -2.22 9.06
N ASN A 83 -3.27 -3.39 8.97
CA ASN A 83 -2.07 -3.69 9.76
C ASN A 83 -1.01 -4.46 8.96
N ASN A 84 0.24 -4.39 9.41
CA ASN A 84 1.38 -5.05 8.78
C ASN A 84 1.57 -4.66 7.29
N ASN A 85 1.24 -3.44 6.92
CA ASN A 85 1.44 -2.94 5.58
C ASN A 85 2.78 -2.18 5.47
N THR A 86 3.43 -2.29 4.32
CA THR A 86 4.61 -1.51 3.97
C THR A 86 4.33 -0.72 2.70
N ALA A 87 4.36 0.59 2.76
CA ALA A 87 4.16 1.51 1.64
C ALA A 87 5.36 2.46 1.51
N ILE A 88 6.08 2.39 0.40
CA ILE A 88 7.23 3.25 0.11
C ILE A 88 7.06 3.88 -1.26
N GLY A 89 6.74 5.15 -1.29
CA GLY A 89 6.47 5.93 -2.52
C GLY A 89 5.32 6.90 -2.33
N VAL A 90 5.26 7.90 -3.19
CA VAL A 90 4.15 8.86 -3.24
C VAL A 90 2.88 8.11 -3.65
N PHE A 91 1.78 8.27 -2.93
CA PHE A 91 0.48 7.57 -3.13
C PHE A 91 0.57 6.04 -3.08
N ALA A 92 1.61 5.47 -2.46
CA ALA A 92 1.66 4.01 -2.27
C ALA A 92 0.62 3.57 -1.23
N LEU A 93 -0.30 2.63 -1.60
CA LEU A 93 -1.39 2.16 -0.74
C LEU A 93 -2.30 3.30 -0.21
N GLU A 94 -2.47 4.39 -0.96
CA GLU A 94 -3.19 5.59 -0.50
C GLU A 94 -4.58 5.26 0.04
N GLU A 95 -5.43 4.60 -0.76
CA GLU A 95 -6.84 4.32 -0.44
C GLU A 95 -7.03 3.07 0.47
N ASN A 96 -5.96 2.50 1.01
CA ASN A 96 -6.09 1.30 1.85
C ASN A 96 -6.83 1.62 3.14
N THR A 97 -7.99 1.02 3.36
CA THR A 97 -8.77 1.24 4.59
C THR A 97 -8.52 0.15 5.65
N THR A 98 -8.77 -1.10 5.31
CA THR A 98 -8.67 -2.24 6.23
C THR A 98 -7.75 -3.37 5.71
N GLY A 99 -7.23 -3.24 4.49
CA GLY A 99 -6.30 -4.20 3.90
C GLY A 99 -5.06 -4.41 4.79
N TYR A 100 -4.53 -5.61 4.80
CA TYR A 100 -3.43 -5.99 5.69
C TYR A 100 -2.37 -6.84 4.99
N GLN A 101 -1.15 -6.82 5.52
CA GLN A 101 -0.02 -7.60 5.01
C GLN A 101 0.27 -7.34 3.51
N ASN A 102 0.12 -6.10 3.08
CA ASN A 102 0.49 -5.66 1.75
C ASN A 102 1.87 -5.00 1.74
N THR A 103 2.61 -5.18 0.66
CA THR A 103 3.87 -4.48 0.41
C THR A 103 3.77 -3.72 -0.91
N ALA A 104 3.88 -2.41 -0.86
CA ALA A 104 3.87 -1.51 -2.01
C ALA A 104 5.15 -0.68 -2.04
N THR A 105 5.95 -0.81 -3.10
CA THR A 105 7.19 -0.06 -3.28
C THR A 105 7.21 0.58 -4.67
N GLY A 106 7.13 1.88 -4.73
CA GLY A 106 7.02 2.67 -5.96
C GLY A 106 5.85 3.64 -5.90
N ALA A 107 5.95 4.75 -6.63
CA ALA A 107 4.85 5.70 -6.69
C ALA A 107 3.60 5.06 -7.32
N PHE A 108 2.42 5.33 -6.75
CA PHE A 108 1.11 4.78 -7.15
C PHE A 108 1.03 3.24 -7.12
N SER A 109 1.91 2.56 -6.37
CA SER A 109 1.80 1.12 -6.20
C SER A 109 0.68 0.77 -5.23
N LEU A 110 -0.25 -0.15 -5.64
CA LEU A 110 -1.45 -0.50 -4.87
C LEU A 110 -2.30 0.70 -4.44
N GLU A 111 -2.29 1.80 -5.21
CA GLU A 111 -2.96 3.07 -4.85
C GLU A 111 -4.41 2.86 -4.44
N ALA A 112 -5.22 2.21 -5.29
CA ALA A 112 -6.67 2.02 -5.09
C ALA A 112 -7.03 0.83 -4.18
N ASN A 113 -6.07 0.19 -3.50
CA ASN A 113 -6.37 -0.95 -2.66
C ASN A 113 -7.20 -0.55 -1.44
N THR A 114 -8.38 -1.09 -1.27
CA THR A 114 -9.24 -0.79 -0.10
C THR A 114 -9.15 -1.86 0.97
N THR A 115 -9.49 -3.10 0.65
CA THR A 115 -9.56 -4.22 1.59
C THR A 115 -8.70 -5.42 1.18
N GLY A 116 -8.06 -5.37 -0.01
CA GLY A 116 -7.17 -6.41 -0.48
C GLY A 116 -6.01 -6.69 0.49
N TYR A 117 -5.58 -7.94 0.57
CA TYR A 117 -4.53 -8.36 1.50
C TYR A 117 -3.56 -9.36 0.86
N TRP A 118 -2.35 -9.47 1.46
CA TRP A 118 -1.27 -10.32 0.98
C TRP A 118 -0.86 -10.04 -0.47
N ASN A 119 -0.88 -8.77 -0.86
CA ASN A 119 -0.38 -8.34 -2.15
C ASN A 119 1.05 -7.79 -2.05
N THR A 120 1.87 -8.07 -3.05
CA THR A 120 3.20 -7.48 -3.20
C THR A 120 3.26 -6.72 -4.53
N ALA A 121 3.50 -5.43 -4.47
CA ALA A 121 3.64 -4.55 -5.62
C ALA A 121 4.99 -3.82 -5.56
N ASN A 122 5.86 -4.05 -6.54
CA ASN A 122 7.16 -3.39 -6.62
C ASN A 122 7.35 -2.78 -8.02
N GLY A 123 7.23 -1.48 -8.12
CA GLY A 123 7.36 -0.71 -9.36
C GLY A 123 6.33 0.42 -9.45
N TYR A 124 6.61 1.38 -10.31
CA TYR A 124 5.69 2.47 -10.62
C TYR A 124 4.36 1.91 -11.14
N GLN A 125 3.22 2.29 -10.53
CA GLN A 125 1.86 1.83 -10.87
C GLN A 125 1.66 0.30 -10.86
N SER A 126 2.47 -0.46 -10.16
CA SER A 126 2.23 -1.90 -10.00
C SER A 126 0.98 -2.14 -9.16
N LEU A 127 0.03 -3.00 -9.62
CA LEU A 127 -1.27 -3.26 -8.95
C LEU A 127 -2.07 -1.98 -8.65
N MET A 128 -1.91 -0.91 -9.42
CA MET A 128 -2.45 0.41 -9.11
C MET A 128 -3.96 0.38 -8.84
N ASP A 129 -4.73 -0.27 -9.72
CA ASP A 129 -6.20 -0.25 -9.68
C ASP A 129 -6.79 -1.42 -8.84
N ASN A 130 -5.95 -2.14 -8.06
CA ASN A 130 -6.42 -3.24 -7.23
C ASN A 130 -7.30 -2.73 -6.09
N THR A 131 -8.53 -3.21 -6.00
CA THR A 131 -9.45 -2.80 -4.92
C THR A 131 -9.54 -3.85 -3.81
N THR A 132 -9.94 -5.05 -4.13
CA THR A 132 -10.16 -6.15 -3.18
C THR A 132 -9.39 -7.43 -3.53
N GLY A 133 -8.62 -7.43 -4.62
CA GLY A 133 -7.80 -8.57 -5.04
C GLY A 133 -6.75 -8.96 -3.99
N THR A 134 -6.46 -10.25 -3.89
CA THR A 134 -5.62 -10.82 -2.83
C THR A 134 -4.57 -11.77 -3.37
N TYR A 135 -3.48 -11.96 -2.59
CA TYR A 135 -2.41 -12.91 -2.96
C TYR A 135 -1.74 -12.62 -4.31
N ASN A 136 -1.73 -11.38 -4.77
CA ASN A 136 -1.09 -11.03 -6.03
C ASN A 136 0.36 -10.57 -5.81
N THR A 137 1.24 -10.95 -6.74
CA THR A 137 2.61 -10.47 -6.80
C THR A 137 2.85 -9.77 -8.12
N ALA A 138 3.19 -8.49 -8.08
CA ALA A 138 3.49 -7.65 -9.24
C ALA A 138 4.86 -6.98 -9.10
N VAL A 139 5.77 -7.29 -9.99
CA VAL A 139 7.13 -6.72 -10.01
C VAL A 139 7.43 -6.14 -11.40
N GLY A 140 7.56 -4.84 -11.48
CA GLY A 140 7.81 -4.12 -12.74
C GLY A 140 6.89 -2.92 -12.93
N HIS A 141 7.26 -2.03 -13.85
CA HIS A 141 6.46 -0.87 -14.22
C HIS A 141 5.09 -1.33 -14.73
N SER A 142 4.01 -0.85 -14.13
CA SER A 142 2.62 -1.13 -14.51
C SER A 142 2.27 -2.64 -14.62
N SER A 143 2.99 -3.50 -13.91
CA SER A 143 2.61 -4.91 -13.83
C SER A 143 1.30 -5.07 -13.06
N LEU A 144 0.35 -5.90 -13.58
CA LEU A 144 -0.99 -6.08 -13.02
C LEU A 144 -1.75 -4.76 -12.76
N LYS A 145 -1.48 -3.71 -13.54
CA LYS A 145 -1.99 -2.37 -13.23
C LYS A 145 -3.50 -2.34 -13.08
N SER A 146 -4.26 -2.92 -14.03
CA SER A 146 -5.73 -2.83 -14.07
C SER A 146 -6.44 -3.92 -13.26
N ASN A 147 -5.72 -4.68 -12.44
CA ASN A 147 -6.35 -5.69 -11.60
C ASN A 147 -7.28 -5.04 -10.58
N THR A 148 -8.52 -5.48 -10.52
CA THR A 148 -9.49 -4.96 -9.53
C THR A 148 -9.76 -5.98 -8.42
N THR A 149 -10.22 -7.16 -8.78
CA THR A 149 -10.60 -8.23 -7.84
C THR A 149 -9.88 -9.56 -8.11
N GLY A 150 -9.03 -9.62 -9.16
CA GLY A 150 -8.25 -10.81 -9.48
C GLY A 150 -7.32 -11.21 -8.32
N TYR A 151 -7.10 -12.50 -8.15
CA TYR A 151 -6.35 -13.04 -7.02
C TYR A 151 -5.35 -14.14 -7.45
N GLU A 152 -4.34 -14.36 -6.61
CA GLU A 152 -3.31 -15.39 -6.84
C GLU A 152 -2.59 -15.24 -8.19
N ASN A 153 -2.42 -14.01 -8.67
CA ASN A 153 -1.67 -13.75 -9.90
C ASN A 153 -0.20 -13.40 -9.59
N THR A 154 0.69 -13.86 -10.44
CA THR A 154 2.11 -13.47 -10.42
C THR A 154 2.47 -12.80 -11.74
N ALA A 155 2.89 -11.54 -11.70
CA ALA A 155 3.33 -10.76 -12.83
C ALA A 155 4.72 -10.20 -12.57
N THR A 156 5.70 -10.56 -13.40
CA THR A 156 7.07 -10.05 -13.32
C THR A 156 7.52 -9.57 -14.70
N GLY A 157 7.72 -8.29 -14.84
CA GLY A 157 8.08 -7.61 -16.10
C GLY A 157 7.28 -6.33 -16.29
N VAL A 158 7.77 -5.47 -17.19
CA VAL A 158 7.04 -4.25 -17.57
C VAL A 158 5.76 -4.68 -18.29
N TYR A 159 4.61 -4.11 -17.90
CA TYR A 159 3.28 -4.42 -18.43
C TYR A 159 2.85 -5.91 -18.39
N ALA A 160 3.48 -6.76 -17.59
CA ALA A 160 3.01 -8.13 -17.41
C ALA A 160 1.60 -8.13 -16.78
N LEU A 161 0.63 -8.86 -17.38
CA LEU A 161 -0.80 -8.90 -16.96
C LEU A 161 -1.45 -7.51 -16.87
N TYR A 162 -1.05 -6.55 -17.69
CA TYR A 162 -1.44 -5.14 -17.58
C TYR A 162 -2.96 -4.92 -17.53
N GLU A 163 -3.74 -5.54 -18.47
CA GLU A 163 -5.19 -5.36 -18.58
C GLU A 163 -6.00 -6.37 -17.74
N ASN A 164 -5.36 -7.19 -16.90
CA ASN A 164 -6.09 -8.14 -16.07
C ASN A 164 -7.02 -7.40 -15.10
N THR A 165 -8.30 -7.74 -15.09
CA THR A 165 -9.29 -7.13 -14.18
C THR A 165 -9.72 -8.10 -13.09
N THR A 166 -10.25 -9.25 -13.45
CA THR A 166 -10.78 -10.27 -12.53
C THR A 166 -10.13 -11.64 -12.71
N GLY A 167 -9.22 -11.78 -13.68
CA GLY A 167 -8.49 -13.02 -13.92
C GLY A 167 -7.68 -13.46 -12.69
N TYR A 168 -7.57 -14.75 -12.47
CA TYR A 168 -6.94 -15.31 -11.29
C TYR A 168 -6.00 -16.49 -11.60
N GLN A 169 -5.07 -16.79 -10.69
CA GLN A 169 -4.12 -17.89 -10.82
C GLN A 169 -3.32 -17.85 -12.13
N ASN A 170 -2.99 -16.66 -12.61
CA ASN A 170 -2.16 -16.49 -13.79
C ASN A 170 -0.70 -16.22 -13.39
N THR A 171 0.23 -16.74 -14.18
CA THR A 171 1.67 -16.47 -14.07
C THR A 171 2.17 -15.85 -15.36
N ALA A 172 2.66 -14.61 -15.30
CA ALA A 172 3.22 -13.88 -16.43
C ALA A 172 4.64 -13.40 -16.09
N ILE A 173 5.64 -13.84 -16.85
CA ILE A 173 7.04 -13.46 -16.66
C ILE A 173 7.61 -12.98 -18.00
N GLY A 174 7.95 -11.73 -18.11
CA GLY A 174 8.45 -11.08 -19.33
C GLY A 174 7.74 -9.75 -19.59
N ASP A 175 8.33 -8.90 -20.43
CA ASP A 175 7.69 -7.68 -20.90
C ASP A 175 6.43 -8.03 -21.69
N GLY A 176 5.30 -7.39 -21.41
CA GLY A 176 4.02 -7.62 -22.08
C GLY A 176 3.45 -9.05 -22.01
N ALA A 177 4.00 -9.93 -21.16
CA ALA A 177 3.45 -11.29 -21.01
C ALA A 177 2.00 -11.22 -20.50
N LEU A 178 1.04 -11.91 -21.18
CA LEU A 178 -0.41 -11.87 -20.89
C LEU A 178 -1.00 -10.44 -20.84
N TRP A 179 -0.47 -9.50 -21.61
CA TRP A 179 -0.85 -8.08 -21.55
C TRP A 179 -2.37 -7.88 -21.58
N LYS A 180 -3.07 -8.50 -22.56
CA LYS A 180 -4.51 -8.30 -22.80
C LYS A 180 -5.39 -9.33 -22.10
N ASN A 181 -4.86 -10.13 -21.20
CA ASN A 181 -5.70 -11.01 -20.40
C ASN A 181 -6.58 -10.16 -19.48
N THR A 182 -7.88 -10.21 -19.65
CA THR A 182 -8.82 -9.44 -18.78
C THR A 182 -9.42 -10.29 -17.66
N THR A 183 -9.97 -11.45 -18.03
CA THR A 183 -10.71 -12.35 -17.12
C THR A 183 -10.20 -13.78 -17.12
N GLY A 184 -9.24 -14.11 -18.01
CA GLY A 184 -8.67 -15.46 -18.14
C GLY A 184 -7.99 -15.93 -16.86
N ALA A 185 -8.07 -17.21 -16.57
CA ALA A 185 -7.51 -17.81 -15.38
C ALA A 185 -6.63 -19.03 -15.68
N ASN A 186 -5.75 -19.38 -14.74
CA ASN A 186 -4.86 -20.55 -14.83
C ASN A 186 -3.92 -20.53 -16.06
N ASN A 187 -3.54 -19.35 -16.53
CA ASN A 187 -2.61 -19.23 -17.66
C ASN A 187 -1.17 -19.06 -17.16
N THR A 188 -0.24 -19.67 -17.85
CA THR A 188 1.20 -19.44 -17.64
C THR A 188 1.83 -18.97 -18.93
N ALA A 189 2.47 -17.80 -18.89
CA ALA A 189 3.19 -17.19 -20.01
C ALA A 189 4.57 -16.73 -19.55
N ILE A 190 5.61 -17.20 -20.24
CA ILE A 190 7.00 -16.86 -19.93
C ILE A 190 7.67 -16.41 -21.21
N GLY A 191 8.23 -15.22 -21.24
CA GLY A 191 8.92 -14.60 -22.37
C GLY A 191 8.27 -13.27 -22.77
N ASP A 192 9.03 -12.48 -23.51
CA ASP A 192 8.61 -11.19 -24.06
C ASP A 192 7.38 -11.39 -24.96
N ASP A 193 6.33 -10.58 -24.76
CA ASP A 193 5.04 -10.62 -25.46
C ASP A 193 4.36 -12.02 -25.52
N SER A 194 4.74 -12.95 -24.63
CA SER A 194 4.14 -14.29 -24.63
C SER A 194 2.65 -14.23 -24.24
N LEU A 195 1.77 -14.92 -24.98
CA LEU A 195 0.32 -14.88 -24.83
C LEU A 195 -0.24 -13.44 -24.71
N LYS A 196 0.36 -12.49 -25.43
CA LYS A 196 0.01 -11.06 -25.36
C LYS A 196 -1.46 -10.78 -25.57
N VAL A 197 -2.10 -11.57 -26.44
CA VAL A 197 -3.54 -11.53 -26.73
C VAL A 197 -4.10 -12.90 -26.40
N ASN A 198 -4.85 -12.98 -25.31
CA ASN A 198 -5.46 -14.21 -24.83
C ASN A 198 -6.95 -14.00 -24.59
#